data_11d8dba9cde73dea93d6a4909a81c4cb
#
_entry.id   11d8dba9cde73dea93d6a4909a81c4cb
#
_cell.length_a   1.000
_cell.length_b   1.000
_cell.length_c   1.000
_cell.angle_alpha   90.00
_cell.angle_beta   90.00
_cell.angle_gamma   90.00
#
_symmetry.space_group_name_H-M   'P 1'
#
loop_
_entity.id
_entity.type
_entity.pdbx_description
1 polymer ?
#
loop_
_entity_poly.entity_id
_entity_poly.type
_entity_poly.pdbx_seq_one_letter_code
_entity_poly.pdbx_strand_id
1 'polypeptide(L)'
;EESRYRITDFAAFRPNPEQFFEFAYGTTLRGMIEAVVEVESPLRADVLAQRIARAHGWLRTGGRIRERIDLHLRDVDRTQESSGEFIWKKGAVSEFLSYRWPLNEEARRSIADIPLAELASVVFDNPGLLDMPDPARRGPSSGGGTPRRNLTGAPG
;
A
#
# COMPACT_ATOMS: atom_id res chain seq x y z
N GLU A 1 18.02 15.26 -0.12
CA GLU A 1 16.72 15.48 0.54
C GLU A 1 15.90 14.21 0.50
N GLU A 2 15.39 13.83 1.64
CA GLU A 2 14.60 12.62 1.73
C GLU A 2 13.25 12.77 1.10
N SER A 3 12.88 11.77 0.31
CA SER A 3 11.56 11.69 -0.24
C SER A 3 10.62 11.10 0.79
N ARG A 4 9.50 11.76 1.04
CA ARG A 4 8.52 11.29 1.99
C ARG A 4 7.29 10.76 1.30
N TYR A 5 6.69 9.72 1.90
CA TYR A 5 5.43 9.19 1.38
C TYR A 5 4.30 10.09 1.81
N ARG A 6 3.46 10.47 0.86
CA ARG A 6 2.30 11.30 1.16
C ARG A 6 1.12 10.83 0.33
N ILE A 7 -0.07 11.16 0.81
CA ILE A 7 -1.30 10.79 0.14
C ILE A 7 -1.64 11.85 -0.89
N THR A 8 -2.09 11.40 -2.06
CA THR A 8 -2.44 12.29 -3.17
C THR A 8 -3.61 13.19 -2.81
N ASP A 9 -3.51 14.46 -3.21
CA ASP A 9 -4.58 15.44 -3.03
C ASP A 9 -5.33 15.58 -4.35
N PHE A 10 -6.64 15.37 -4.32
CA PHE A 10 -7.47 15.37 -5.52
C PHE A 10 -8.31 16.62 -5.68
N ALA A 11 -8.13 17.63 -4.83
CA ALA A 11 -9.03 18.80 -4.84
C ALA A 11 -9.14 19.45 -6.20
N ALA A 12 -8.02 19.54 -6.92
CA ALA A 12 -8.00 20.22 -8.22
C ALA A 12 -8.82 19.50 -9.28
N PHE A 13 -9.07 18.20 -9.09
CA PHE A 13 -9.81 17.39 -10.07
C PHE A 13 -11.32 17.49 -9.89
N ARG A 14 -11.78 17.98 -8.76
CA ARG A 14 -13.21 18.12 -8.46
C ARG A 14 -13.96 16.79 -8.70
N PRO A 15 -13.61 15.74 -7.95
CA PRO A 15 -14.23 14.44 -8.17
C PRO A 15 -15.74 14.50 -8.08
N ASN A 16 -16.41 13.81 -9.00
CA ASN A 16 -17.86 13.78 -9.06
C ASN A 16 -18.33 12.34 -9.18
N PRO A 17 -18.86 11.76 -8.09
CA PRO A 17 -19.29 10.35 -8.13
C PRO A 17 -20.43 10.08 -9.10
N GLU A 18 -21.28 11.08 -9.35
CA GLU A 18 -22.40 10.87 -10.26
C GLU A 18 -21.97 10.70 -11.70
N GLN A 19 -20.81 11.25 -12.06
CA GLN A 19 -20.28 11.17 -13.42
C GLN A 19 -19.25 10.08 -13.60
N PHE A 20 -18.94 9.38 -12.54
CA PHE A 20 -17.80 8.45 -12.53
C PHE A 20 -17.79 7.46 -13.69
N PHE A 21 -18.96 6.93 -14.03
CA PHE A 21 -19.05 5.91 -15.07
C PHE A 21 -19.36 6.48 -16.47
N GLU A 22 -19.45 7.78 -16.58
CA GLU A 22 -19.68 8.40 -17.89
C GLU A 22 -18.39 8.40 -18.71
N PHE A 23 -18.56 8.23 -20.02
CA PHE A 23 -17.41 8.22 -20.92
C PHE A 23 -16.58 9.51 -20.78
N ALA A 24 -17.27 10.65 -20.71
CA ALA A 24 -16.58 11.92 -20.64
C ALA A 24 -15.73 12.09 -19.39
N TYR A 25 -16.06 11.37 -18.33
CA TYR A 25 -15.31 11.45 -17.09
C TYR A 25 -13.97 10.73 -17.16
N GLY A 26 -13.76 9.92 -18.22
CA GLY A 26 -12.54 9.15 -18.36
C GLY A 26 -11.28 10.00 -18.33
N THR A 27 -11.32 11.19 -18.92
CA THR A 27 -10.17 12.08 -18.91
C THR A 27 -9.83 12.52 -17.48
N THR A 28 -10.85 12.89 -16.71
CA THR A 28 -10.64 13.27 -15.31
C THR A 28 -10.11 12.10 -14.51
N LEU A 29 -10.71 10.94 -14.69
CA LEU A 29 -10.29 9.74 -13.97
C LEU A 29 -8.85 9.37 -14.28
N ARG A 30 -8.47 9.45 -15.56
CA ARG A 30 -7.08 9.17 -15.94
C ARG A 30 -6.12 10.15 -15.28
N GLY A 31 -6.49 11.43 -15.25
CA GLY A 31 -5.65 12.42 -14.58
C GLY A 31 -5.48 12.13 -13.11
N MET A 32 -6.55 11.70 -12.44
CA MET A 32 -6.48 11.35 -11.04
C MET A 32 -5.58 10.13 -10.81
N ILE A 33 -5.70 9.12 -11.66
CA ILE A 33 -4.86 7.93 -11.57
C ILE A 33 -3.39 8.32 -11.76
N GLU A 34 -3.11 9.13 -12.76
CA GLU A 34 -1.74 9.58 -13.01
C GLU A 34 -1.18 10.34 -11.82
N ALA A 35 -2.02 11.14 -11.16
CA ALA A 35 -1.58 11.87 -9.98
C ALA A 35 -1.20 10.92 -8.85
N VAL A 36 -1.98 9.86 -8.65
CA VAL A 36 -1.66 8.88 -7.62
C VAL A 36 -0.34 8.18 -7.93
N VAL A 37 -0.17 7.77 -9.18
CA VAL A 37 1.07 7.11 -9.59
C VAL A 37 2.25 8.03 -9.41
N GLU A 38 2.09 9.30 -9.77
CA GLU A 38 3.17 10.27 -9.62
C GLU A 38 3.56 10.48 -8.17
N VAL A 39 2.58 10.58 -7.29
CA VAL A 39 2.82 10.92 -5.88
C VAL A 39 3.15 9.71 -5.03
N GLU A 40 2.48 8.58 -5.27
CA GLU A 40 2.53 7.46 -4.33
C GLU A 40 3.19 6.20 -4.87
N SER A 41 3.48 6.12 -6.19
CA SER A 41 4.08 4.88 -6.70
C SER A 41 5.49 4.68 -6.18
N PRO A 42 5.94 3.46 -5.99
CA PRO A 42 5.15 2.23 -6.16
C PRO A 42 4.15 2.04 -5.03
N LEU A 43 2.95 1.60 -5.39
CA LEU A 43 1.91 1.35 -4.41
C LEU A 43 1.09 0.14 -4.86
N ARG A 44 0.44 -0.50 -3.90
CA ARG A 44 -0.41 -1.65 -4.23
C ARG A 44 -1.62 -1.20 -5.03
N ALA A 45 -2.02 -2.01 -6.01
CA ALA A 45 -3.18 -1.68 -6.85
C ALA A 45 -4.44 -1.47 -6.00
N ASP A 46 -4.60 -2.23 -4.93
CA ASP A 46 -5.74 -2.05 -4.04
C ASP A 46 -5.74 -0.67 -3.39
N VAL A 47 -4.57 -0.18 -3.03
CA VAL A 47 -4.44 1.13 -2.41
C VAL A 47 -4.81 2.22 -3.41
N LEU A 48 -4.34 2.08 -4.65
CA LEU A 48 -4.68 3.03 -5.70
C LEU A 48 -6.19 3.12 -5.87
N ALA A 49 -6.85 1.96 -5.95
CA ALA A 49 -8.30 1.92 -6.10
C ALA A 49 -9.00 2.57 -4.92
N GLN A 50 -8.49 2.35 -3.71
CA GLN A 50 -9.06 2.99 -2.53
C GLN A 50 -8.93 4.51 -2.57
N ARG A 51 -7.77 5.02 -3.01
CA ARG A 51 -7.58 6.46 -3.12
C ARG A 51 -8.63 7.07 -4.02
N ILE A 52 -8.83 6.46 -5.19
CA ILE A 52 -9.81 6.96 -6.15
C ILE A 52 -11.22 6.88 -5.58
N ALA A 53 -11.57 5.73 -4.98
CA ALA A 53 -12.90 5.57 -4.41
C ALA A 53 -13.17 6.58 -3.31
N ARG A 54 -12.20 6.78 -2.42
CA ARG A 54 -12.36 7.73 -1.32
C ARG A 54 -12.48 9.15 -1.80
N ALA A 55 -11.78 9.49 -2.88
CA ALA A 55 -11.88 10.82 -3.47
C ALA A 55 -13.30 11.10 -3.95
N HIS A 56 -14.05 10.06 -4.28
CA HIS A 56 -15.43 10.21 -4.72
C HIS A 56 -16.44 10.00 -3.58
N GLY A 57 -15.96 9.87 -2.35
CA GLY A 57 -16.83 9.72 -1.20
C GLY A 57 -17.25 8.31 -0.91
N TRP A 58 -16.70 7.33 -1.60
CA TRP A 58 -17.05 5.92 -1.38
C TRP A 58 -16.12 5.29 -0.38
N LEU A 59 -16.70 4.54 0.57
CA LEU A 59 -15.92 3.85 1.57
C LEU A 59 -15.43 2.49 1.10
N ARG A 60 -16.08 1.95 0.06
CA ARG A 60 -15.71 0.65 -0.47
C ARG A 60 -15.38 0.77 -1.95
N THR A 61 -14.53 -0.13 -2.40
CA THR A 61 -14.15 -0.20 -3.80
C THR A 61 -14.81 -1.43 -4.40
N GLY A 62 -15.96 -1.25 -5.04
CA GLY A 62 -16.66 -2.36 -5.67
C GLY A 62 -16.01 -2.78 -6.97
N GLY A 63 -16.47 -3.94 -7.48
CA GLY A 63 -15.89 -4.49 -8.71
C GLY A 63 -15.98 -3.57 -9.90
N ARG A 64 -17.12 -2.88 -10.06
CA ARG A 64 -17.31 -1.99 -11.20
C ARG A 64 -16.37 -0.78 -11.12
N ILE A 65 -16.13 -0.30 -9.91
CA ILE A 65 -15.21 0.81 -9.72
C ILE A 65 -13.80 0.37 -10.09
N ARG A 66 -13.41 -0.82 -9.63
CA ARG A 66 -12.07 -1.33 -9.94
C ARG A 66 -11.89 -1.56 -11.44
N GLU A 67 -12.88 -2.11 -12.10
CA GLU A 67 -12.81 -2.31 -13.54
C GLU A 67 -12.61 -1.00 -14.29
N ARG A 68 -13.33 0.02 -13.86
CA ARG A 68 -13.24 1.32 -14.49
C ARG A 68 -11.84 1.91 -14.29
N ILE A 69 -11.32 1.80 -13.08
CA ILE A 69 -9.98 2.29 -12.78
C ILE A 69 -8.94 1.53 -13.61
N ASP A 70 -9.07 0.21 -13.66
CA ASP A 70 -8.10 -0.62 -14.38
C ASP A 70 -8.11 -0.28 -15.87
N LEU A 71 -9.26 0.02 -16.41
CA LEU A 71 -9.38 0.40 -17.81
C LEU A 71 -8.56 1.65 -18.14
N HIS A 72 -8.43 2.56 -17.19
CA HIS A 72 -7.70 3.80 -17.38
C HIS A 72 -6.30 3.80 -16.79
N LEU A 73 -5.86 2.65 -16.27
CA LEU A 73 -4.52 2.52 -15.68
C LEU A 73 -3.55 2.10 -16.78
N ARG A 74 -2.88 3.08 -17.37
CA ARG A 74 -2.01 2.87 -18.53
C ARG A 74 -0.62 3.41 -18.26
N ASP A 75 0.32 2.95 -19.06
CA ASP A 75 1.70 3.44 -19.04
C ASP A 75 2.33 3.28 -17.66
N VAL A 76 2.08 2.13 -17.05
CA VAL A 76 2.65 1.79 -15.75
C VAL A 76 3.28 0.42 -15.84
N ASP A 77 4.20 0.14 -14.95
CA ASP A 77 4.72 -1.20 -14.78
C ASP A 77 4.03 -1.84 -13.59
N ARG A 78 3.91 -3.15 -13.63
CA ARG A 78 3.22 -3.90 -12.57
C ARG A 78 4.10 -5.03 -12.10
N THR A 79 4.14 -5.25 -10.79
CA THR A 79 4.83 -6.39 -10.21
C THR A 79 3.88 -7.13 -9.28
N GLN A 80 4.06 -8.43 -9.19
CA GLN A 80 3.23 -9.26 -8.34
C GLN A 80 4.02 -9.69 -7.13
N GLU A 81 3.48 -9.40 -5.94
CA GLU A 81 4.09 -9.82 -4.69
C GLU A 81 3.06 -10.61 -3.89
N SER A 82 3.49 -11.20 -2.79
CA SER A 82 2.57 -12.02 -1.99
C SER A 82 1.41 -11.21 -1.43
N SER A 83 1.61 -9.92 -1.19
CA SER A 83 0.56 -9.04 -0.69
C SER A 83 -0.36 -8.52 -1.78
N GLY A 84 -0.01 -8.71 -3.05
CA GLY A 84 -0.81 -8.26 -4.17
C GLY A 84 0.01 -7.62 -5.26
N GLU A 85 -0.69 -7.03 -6.23
CA GLU A 85 -0.06 -6.37 -7.35
C GLU A 85 0.37 -4.96 -6.97
N PHE A 86 1.58 -4.58 -7.38
CA PHE A 86 2.08 -3.22 -7.17
C PHE A 86 2.21 -2.49 -8.48
N ILE A 87 1.89 -1.21 -8.45
CA ILE A 87 1.91 -0.31 -9.62
C ILE A 87 3.12 0.61 -9.48
N TRP A 88 3.89 0.71 -10.57
CA TRP A 88 5.10 1.53 -10.62
C TRP A 88 5.00 2.50 -11.78
N LYS A 89 5.70 3.62 -11.68
CA LYS A 89 5.91 4.45 -12.85
C LYS A 89 6.62 3.62 -13.92
N LYS A 90 6.32 3.90 -15.17
CA LYS A 90 6.94 3.20 -16.27
C LYS A 90 8.46 3.27 -16.16
N GLY A 91 9.10 2.12 -16.18
CA GLY A 91 10.55 2.03 -16.11
C GLY A 91 11.14 2.09 -14.70
N ALA A 92 10.35 2.40 -13.69
CA ALA A 92 10.88 2.60 -12.34
C ALA A 92 11.21 1.31 -11.62
N VAL A 93 10.69 0.18 -12.08
CA VAL A 93 10.91 -1.10 -11.41
C VAL A 93 12.38 -1.43 -11.30
N SER A 94 13.17 -1.04 -12.31
CA SER A 94 14.60 -1.36 -12.34
C SER A 94 15.46 -0.34 -11.61
N GLU A 95 14.87 0.70 -11.05
CA GLU A 95 15.64 1.74 -10.38
C GLU A 95 15.74 1.44 -8.89
N PHE A 96 16.80 1.99 -8.27
CA PHE A 96 16.94 1.86 -6.83
C PHE A 96 15.82 2.63 -6.13
N LEU A 97 15.23 2.01 -5.13
CA LEU A 97 14.14 2.62 -4.38
C LEU A 97 14.51 2.70 -2.91
N SER A 98 14.53 3.92 -2.37
CA SER A 98 14.74 4.12 -0.95
C SER A 98 13.41 4.10 -0.22
N TYR A 99 13.45 3.68 1.04
CA TYR A 99 12.26 3.67 1.86
C TYR A 99 11.74 5.10 2.03
N ARG A 100 10.44 5.25 1.88
CA ARG A 100 9.78 6.56 2.02
C ARG A 100 9.07 6.62 3.37
N TRP A 101 9.62 7.44 4.26
CA TRP A 101 9.00 7.64 5.56
C TRP A 101 7.73 8.46 5.41
N PRO A 102 6.69 8.17 6.22
CA PRO A 102 5.43 8.91 6.06
C PRO A 102 5.62 10.39 6.38
N LEU A 103 4.98 11.23 5.57
CA LEU A 103 5.01 12.67 5.80
C LEU A 103 4.27 13.04 7.08
N ASN A 104 3.18 12.32 7.39
CA ASN A 104 2.37 12.57 8.56
C ASN A 104 1.69 11.27 8.97
N GLU A 105 0.89 11.34 10.02
CA GLU A 105 0.23 10.15 10.56
C GLU A 105 -0.71 9.51 9.52
N GLU A 106 -1.40 10.35 8.77
CA GLU A 106 -2.35 9.85 7.78
C GLU A 106 -1.66 9.07 6.67
N ALA A 107 -0.41 9.38 6.39
CA ALA A 107 0.35 8.74 5.32
C ALA A 107 1.04 7.45 5.74
N ARG A 108 0.82 6.98 6.96
CA ARG A 108 1.43 5.73 7.40
C ARG A 108 0.85 4.56 6.63
N ARG A 109 1.73 3.66 6.22
CA ARG A 109 1.34 2.49 5.44
C ARG A 109 1.52 1.22 6.26
N SER A 110 0.66 0.23 6.01
CA SER A 110 0.91 -1.09 6.57
C SER A 110 2.01 -1.76 5.75
N ILE A 111 2.67 -2.75 6.34
CA ILE A 111 3.75 -3.45 5.66
C ILE A 111 3.27 -4.07 4.35
N ALA A 112 2.03 -4.57 4.32
CA ALA A 112 1.48 -5.17 3.11
C ALA A 112 1.37 -4.18 1.96
N ASP A 113 1.32 -2.89 2.26
CA ASP A 113 1.18 -1.85 1.24
C ASP A 113 2.52 -1.29 0.77
N ILE A 114 3.62 -1.83 1.28
CA ILE A 114 4.96 -1.37 0.93
C ILE A 114 5.64 -2.46 0.10
N PRO A 115 6.15 -2.13 -1.11
CA PRO A 115 6.79 -3.15 -1.93
C PRO A 115 8.08 -3.65 -1.28
N LEU A 116 8.40 -4.90 -1.56
CA LEU A 116 9.58 -5.53 -0.97
C LEU A 116 10.86 -4.76 -1.26
N ALA A 117 10.96 -4.18 -2.45
CA ALA A 117 12.15 -3.41 -2.83
C ALA A 117 12.35 -2.22 -1.89
N GLU A 118 11.26 -1.58 -1.50
CA GLU A 118 11.33 -0.45 -0.60
C GLU A 118 11.68 -0.89 0.81
N LEU A 119 11.10 -2.00 1.27
CA LEU A 119 11.42 -2.55 2.58
C LEU A 119 12.87 -3.01 2.65
N ALA A 120 13.38 -3.58 1.56
CA ALA A 120 14.75 -4.06 1.52
C ALA A 120 15.74 -2.92 1.73
N SER A 121 15.41 -1.72 1.28
CA SER A 121 16.32 -0.59 1.46
C SER A 121 16.49 -0.24 2.94
N VAL A 122 15.44 -0.40 3.74
CA VAL A 122 15.52 -0.15 5.18
C VAL A 122 16.48 -1.13 5.82
N VAL A 123 16.36 -2.41 5.47
CA VAL A 123 17.21 -3.45 6.01
C VAL A 123 18.65 -3.24 5.58
N PHE A 124 18.87 -2.84 4.32
CA PHE A 124 20.19 -2.58 3.80
C PHE A 124 20.90 -1.49 4.60
N ASP A 125 20.15 -0.43 4.92
CA ASP A 125 20.69 0.70 5.68
C ASP A 125 20.77 0.40 7.17
N ASN A 126 20.07 -0.60 7.63
CA ASN A 126 19.97 -0.94 9.06
C ASN A 126 20.05 -2.45 9.24
N PRO A 127 21.23 -3.03 9.01
CA PRO A 127 21.34 -4.49 9.04
C PRO A 127 20.89 -5.14 10.36
N GLY A 128 20.93 -4.40 11.45
CA GLY A 128 20.49 -4.93 12.72
C GLY A 128 19.03 -5.34 12.76
N LEU A 129 18.24 -4.81 11.82
CA LEU A 129 16.81 -5.16 11.78
C LEU A 129 16.60 -6.63 11.44
N LEU A 130 17.55 -7.27 10.81
CA LEU A 130 17.44 -8.69 10.49
C LEU A 130 17.39 -9.57 11.72
N ASP A 131 17.90 -9.09 12.84
CA ASP A 131 17.91 -9.84 14.08
C ASP A 131 16.71 -9.56 14.95
N MET A 132 15.82 -8.67 14.52
CA MET A 132 14.65 -8.34 15.31
C MET A 132 13.54 -9.35 15.06
N PRO A 133 12.78 -9.72 16.09
CA PRO A 133 11.68 -10.63 15.89
C PRO A 133 10.58 -9.98 15.03
N ASP A 134 9.97 -10.80 14.21
CA ASP A 134 8.85 -10.35 13.39
C ASP A 134 7.63 -10.12 14.27
N PRO A 135 7.12 -8.90 14.35
CA PRO A 135 5.94 -8.64 15.19
C PRO A 135 4.75 -9.51 14.81
N ALA A 136 4.61 -9.84 13.55
CA ALA A 136 3.49 -10.67 13.13
C ALA A 136 3.60 -12.10 13.64
N ARG A 137 4.79 -12.53 13.96
CA ARG A 137 5.02 -13.89 14.48
C ARG A 137 4.96 -13.97 15.99
N ARG A 138 4.78 -12.86 16.64
CA ARG A 138 4.74 -12.84 18.09
C ARG A 138 3.37 -13.15 18.60
N GLY A 139 2.67 -13.93 17.97
CA GLY A 139 1.32 -14.20 18.41
C GLY A 139 1.25 -14.62 19.86
N PRO A 140 0.03 -14.81 20.31
CA PRO A 140 -0.20 -15.22 21.69
C PRO A 140 0.51 -16.52 22.04
N SER A 141 0.85 -17.28 21.05
CA SER A 141 1.52 -18.54 21.31
C SER A 141 2.85 -18.34 22.03
N SER A 142 3.46 -17.21 21.82
CA SER A 142 4.74 -17.01 22.47
C SER A 142 4.59 -16.99 23.97
N GLY A 143 3.46 -16.55 24.42
CA GLY A 143 3.23 -16.55 25.85
C GLY A 143 2.99 -17.92 26.36
N GLY A 144 2.71 -18.74 25.52
CA GLY A 144 2.34 -20.01 25.97
C GLY A 144 3.39 -20.54 26.79
N GLY A 145 4.05 -20.44 26.83
CA GLY A 145 4.82 -21.01 27.66
C GLY A 145 4.28 -21.56 28.78
N THR A 146 4.01 -21.83 29.13
CA THR A 146 3.78 -22.03 30.13
C THR A 146 3.33 -22.96 30.56
N PRO A 147 3.25 -23.19 30.86
CA PRO A 147 2.96 -23.78 31.49
C PRO A 147 2.98 -24.89 31.88
N ARG A 148 3.21 -25.10 31.96
CA ARG A 148 3.20 -25.86 32.42
C ARG A 148 3.29 -26.45 33.39
N ARG A 149 3.31 -26.40 33.63
CA ARG A 149 3.42 -26.74 34.46
C ARG A 149 3.05 -27.36 35.22
N ASN A 150 2.85 -27.51 35.12
CA ASN A 150 2.47 -27.85 35.82
C ASN A 150 2.27 -28.80 36.41
N LEU A 151 2.22 -28.98 36.19
CA LEU A 151 1.94 -29.67 36.64
C LEU A 151 2.06 -30.49 37.48
N THR A 152 2.19 -30.36 37.48
CA THR A 152 2.48 -30.89 38.20
C THR A 152 2.19 -31.48 39.11
N GLY A 153 2.04 -31.42 39.21
CA GLY A 153 1.92 -31.67 40.08
C GLY A 153 1.39 -32.47 40.74
N ALA A 154 1.20 -32.82 40.73
CA ALA A 154 0.58 -33.30 41.33
C ALA A 154 0.64 -34.18 42.02
N PRO A 155 0.58 -34.30 42.36
CA PRO A 155 0.54 -35.01 43.06
C PRO A 155 0.13 -35.65 43.70
N GLY A 156 0.00 -35.54 43.76
CA GLY A 156 -0.66 -36.14 44.40
C GLY A 156 -0.94 -37.00 45.27
#